data_868e7ba83911adefcbd9c21b28369af5
#
_entry.id   868e7ba83911adefcbd9c21b28369af5
#
_cell.length_a   1.000
_cell.length_b   1.000
_cell.length_c   1.000
_cell.angle_alpha   90.00
_cell.angle_beta   90.00
_cell.angle_gamma   90.00
#
_symmetry.space_group_name_H-M   'P 1'
#
loop_
_entity.id
_entity.type
_entity.pdbx_description
1 polymer ?
#
loop_
_entity_poly.entity_id
_entity_poly.type
_entity_poly.pdbx_seq_one_letter_code
_entity_poly.pdbx_strand_id
1 'polypeptide(L)'
;MPVFLSQSYPPDRPAPPGAGQPRPADWALQPAADGEPQPLPQAKRGGRPANPGPGKRGRNPAPSGAGRALGWALNSLLLLAGAVSALAWLCQDRLPAPKELLPDLAQAPVQTPLQAPPFEFSYRSHDYEVKTFADYELWGVIVSHNNISGVGDIYHDADSLDTKDICVLWGGNTARDDYLRVSFSSGAWTCYYEYPAGVTFNASEVSNNHLITDSPVIRKQIDGLRRGDQVHLRGRLVGYRDRLWGNFWRNSSLTRADSGNGACEVVFVDDIEVLKPANPQWRAAFRISGWAALALLIVRALLFLAEMFRPVDERLSRPAWKNK
;
A
#
# COMPACT_ATOMS: atom_id res chain seq x y z
N MET A 1 11.46 -12.96 -22.46
CA MET A 1 10.49 -13.85 -21.78
C MET A 1 10.60 -13.54 -20.29
N PRO A 2 9.51 -13.32 -19.58
CA PRO A 2 9.57 -13.14 -18.14
C PRO A 2 10.10 -14.43 -17.49
N VAL A 3 11.09 -14.29 -16.59
CA VAL A 3 11.59 -15.39 -15.77
C VAL A 3 10.92 -15.24 -14.42
N PHE A 4 10.26 -16.29 -13.96
CA PHE A 4 9.49 -16.31 -12.73
C PHE A 4 10.25 -17.08 -11.65
N LEU A 5 10.50 -16.44 -10.52
CA LEU A 5 10.75 -17.13 -9.26
C LEU A 5 9.39 -17.30 -8.58
N SER A 6 8.72 -18.43 -8.76
CA SER A 6 7.36 -18.65 -8.30
C SER A 6 7.27 -19.86 -7.36
N GLN A 7 6.66 -19.66 -6.20
CA GLN A 7 6.02 -20.77 -5.48
C GLN A 7 4.54 -20.75 -5.79
N SER A 8 4.02 -21.80 -6.41
CA SER A 8 2.58 -22.02 -6.45
C SER A 8 2.14 -22.53 -5.07
N TYR A 9 1.07 -21.93 -4.55
CA TYR A 9 0.33 -22.44 -3.40
C TYR A 9 -0.15 -23.87 -3.71
N PRO A 10 -0.12 -24.81 -2.75
CA PRO A 10 -0.75 -26.11 -2.97
C PRO A 10 -2.24 -25.89 -3.27
N PRO A 11 -2.81 -26.61 -4.26
CA PRO A 11 -4.20 -26.46 -4.69
C PRO A 11 -5.26 -26.87 -3.65
N ASP A 12 -4.85 -27.38 -2.49
CA ASP A 12 -5.73 -28.04 -1.51
C ASP A 12 -5.88 -27.29 -0.20
N ARG A 13 -5.84 -25.95 -0.18
CA ARG A 13 -6.29 -25.24 1.01
C ARG A 13 -7.81 -25.32 1.06
N PRO A 14 -8.45 -25.98 2.03
CA PRO A 14 -9.89 -25.88 2.20
C PRO A 14 -10.25 -24.40 2.45
N ALA A 15 -11.24 -23.90 1.72
CA ALA A 15 -11.75 -22.56 1.93
C ALA A 15 -12.20 -22.41 3.39
N PRO A 16 -11.97 -21.26 4.05
CA PRO A 16 -12.41 -21.05 5.42
C PRO A 16 -13.93 -21.26 5.50
N PRO A 17 -14.44 -21.91 6.55
CA PRO A 17 -15.87 -22.12 6.71
C PRO A 17 -16.57 -20.76 6.87
N GLY A 18 -17.36 -20.39 5.86
CA GLY A 18 -18.15 -19.15 5.87
C GLY A 18 -18.11 -18.30 4.61
N ALA A 19 -17.25 -18.58 3.64
CA ALA A 19 -17.28 -17.90 2.35
C ALA A 19 -18.41 -18.51 1.48
N GLY A 20 -19.64 -18.02 1.67
CA GLY A 20 -20.75 -18.28 0.77
C GLY A 20 -20.41 -17.79 -0.62
N GLN A 21 -20.54 -18.66 -1.61
CA GLN A 21 -20.42 -18.26 -3.01
C GLN A 21 -21.35 -17.06 -3.30
N PRO A 22 -20.90 -16.03 -4.02
CA PRO A 22 -21.80 -14.97 -4.47
C PRO A 22 -22.82 -15.61 -5.42
N ARG A 23 -24.10 -15.51 -5.05
CA ARG A 23 -25.20 -15.84 -5.98
C ARG A 23 -25.13 -14.87 -7.16
N PRO A 24 -25.42 -15.32 -8.40
CA PRO A 24 -25.60 -14.40 -9.52
C PRO A 24 -26.74 -13.44 -9.17
N ALA A 25 -26.53 -12.17 -9.42
CA ALA A 25 -27.54 -11.13 -9.23
C ALA A 25 -28.63 -11.31 -10.31
N ASP A 26 -29.76 -11.90 -9.96
CA ASP A 26 -31.00 -11.87 -10.72
C ASP A 26 -31.61 -10.47 -10.64
N TRP A 27 -31.17 -9.57 -11.52
CA TRP A 27 -31.97 -8.39 -11.90
C TRP A 27 -32.52 -8.59 -13.30
N ALA A 28 -33.48 -9.45 -13.44
CA ALA A 28 -34.32 -9.52 -14.63
C ALA A 28 -35.37 -8.41 -14.54
N LEU A 29 -35.35 -7.52 -15.51
CA LEU A 29 -36.34 -6.49 -15.76
C LEU A 29 -37.73 -7.13 -15.85
N GLN A 30 -38.61 -6.80 -14.92
CA GLN A 30 -40.06 -7.06 -15.11
C GLN A 30 -40.61 -5.99 -16.05
N PRO A 31 -41.39 -6.36 -17.06
CA PRO A 31 -42.08 -5.39 -17.92
C PRO A 31 -43.18 -4.69 -17.12
N ALA A 32 -43.25 -3.37 -17.29
CA ALA A 32 -44.36 -2.55 -16.74
C ALA A 32 -45.70 -2.97 -17.33
N ALA A 33 -46.65 -3.24 -16.47
CA ALA A 33 -48.05 -3.46 -16.87
C ALA A 33 -48.68 -2.13 -17.35
N ASP A 34 -49.22 -2.17 -18.56
CA ASP A 34 -50.01 -1.09 -19.17
C ASP A 34 -51.27 -0.83 -18.33
N GLY A 35 -51.27 0.25 -17.59
CA GLY A 35 -52.42 0.80 -16.88
C GLY A 35 -52.95 2.00 -17.64
N GLU A 36 -54.13 1.88 -18.19
CA GLU A 36 -54.87 2.94 -18.85
C GLU A 36 -55.06 4.17 -17.96
N PRO A 37 -54.87 5.42 -18.43
CA PRO A 37 -55.05 6.62 -17.60
C PRO A 37 -56.53 6.94 -17.44
N GLN A 38 -57.01 6.93 -16.19
CA GLN A 38 -58.35 7.44 -15.86
C GLN A 38 -58.37 8.97 -15.91
N PRO A 39 -59.47 9.59 -16.43
CA PRO A 39 -59.62 11.04 -16.53
C PRO A 39 -59.79 11.70 -15.16
N LEU A 40 -58.98 12.71 -14.90
CA LEU A 40 -59.04 13.54 -13.68
C LEU A 40 -60.28 14.40 -13.64
N PRO A 41 -60.93 14.58 -12.48
CA PRO A 41 -62.09 15.46 -12.33
C PRO A 41 -61.71 16.94 -12.51
N GLN A 42 -62.51 17.66 -13.28
CA GLN A 42 -62.36 19.11 -13.52
C GLN A 42 -62.53 19.90 -12.22
N ALA A 43 -61.44 20.50 -11.74
CA ALA A 43 -61.48 21.43 -10.62
C ALA A 43 -62.07 22.77 -11.06
N LYS A 44 -63.04 23.24 -10.31
CA LYS A 44 -63.69 24.55 -10.46
C LYS A 44 -62.67 25.67 -10.37
N ARG A 45 -62.66 26.60 -11.35
CA ARG A 45 -61.88 27.85 -11.35
C ARG A 45 -62.27 28.71 -10.11
N GLY A 46 -61.52 28.55 -9.02
CA GLY A 46 -61.41 29.50 -7.94
C GLY A 46 -60.46 30.62 -8.27
N GLY A 47 -60.78 31.87 -7.97
CA GLY A 47 -60.07 33.08 -8.31
C GLY A 47 -58.59 33.01 -7.91
N ARG A 48 -57.75 33.46 -8.82
CA ARG A 48 -56.29 33.54 -8.69
C ARG A 48 -55.93 34.52 -7.56
N PRO A 49 -55.32 34.10 -6.44
CA PRO A 49 -54.72 35.06 -5.51
C PRO A 49 -53.54 35.74 -6.21
N ALA A 50 -53.41 37.04 -6.01
CA ALA A 50 -52.32 37.84 -6.55
C ALA A 50 -50.97 37.23 -6.18
N ASN A 51 -50.17 36.94 -7.19
CA ASN A 51 -48.80 36.38 -7.04
C ASN A 51 -47.96 37.40 -6.23
N PRO A 52 -47.47 37.06 -5.01
CA PRO A 52 -46.53 37.90 -4.32
C PRO A 52 -45.25 37.88 -5.19
N GLY A 53 -44.89 39.05 -5.70
CA GLY A 53 -43.71 39.22 -6.55
C GLY A 53 -42.50 38.51 -5.97
N PRO A 54 -41.51 38.10 -6.81
CA PRO A 54 -40.35 37.33 -6.41
C PRO A 54 -39.64 38.07 -5.28
N GLY A 55 -39.79 37.52 -4.05
CA GLY A 55 -39.07 38.02 -2.89
C GLY A 55 -37.59 38.04 -3.27
N LYS A 56 -36.95 39.21 -3.21
CA LYS A 56 -35.52 39.37 -3.41
C LYS A 56 -34.82 38.40 -2.44
N ARG A 57 -34.40 37.23 -2.94
CA ARG A 57 -33.51 36.33 -2.20
C ARG A 57 -32.32 37.18 -1.76
N GLY A 58 -32.18 37.38 -0.45
CA GLY A 58 -31.06 38.11 0.11
C GLY A 58 -29.77 37.49 -0.45
N ARG A 59 -29.06 38.25 -1.30
CA ARG A 59 -27.72 37.88 -1.72
C ARG A 59 -26.86 37.91 -0.47
N ASN A 60 -26.32 36.75 -0.08
CA ASN A 60 -25.27 36.71 0.91
C ASN A 60 -24.21 37.76 0.52
N PRO A 61 -23.76 38.62 1.46
CA PRO A 61 -22.76 39.61 1.17
C PRO A 61 -21.52 38.88 0.56
N ALA A 62 -21.07 39.39 -0.57
CA ALA A 62 -19.87 38.84 -1.20
C ALA A 62 -18.72 38.85 -0.18
N PRO A 63 -17.89 37.79 -0.10
CA PRO A 63 -16.79 37.74 0.86
C PRO A 63 -15.90 38.97 0.68
N SER A 64 -15.43 39.53 1.81
CA SER A 64 -14.55 40.70 1.81
C SER A 64 -13.30 40.39 0.97
N GLY A 65 -12.64 41.43 0.42
CA GLY A 65 -11.42 41.26 -0.38
C GLY A 65 -10.37 40.40 0.36
N ALA A 66 -10.23 40.59 1.67
CA ALA A 66 -9.35 39.79 2.52
C ALA A 66 -9.75 38.30 2.61
N GLY A 67 -11.06 37.99 2.73
CA GLY A 67 -11.54 36.61 2.75
C GLY A 67 -11.31 35.88 1.43
N ARG A 68 -11.43 36.60 0.30
CA ARG A 68 -11.10 36.03 -1.03
C ARG A 68 -9.60 35.78 -1.17
N ALA A 69 -8.76 36.74 -0.77
CA ALA A 69 -7.30 36.59 -0.81
C ALA A 69 -6.83 35.40 0.05
N LEU A 70 -7.35 35.22 1.26
CA LEU A 70 -7.08 34.08 2.12
C LEU A 70 -7.51 32.75 1.46
N GLY A 71 -8.70 32.71 0.87
CA GLY A 71 -9.18 31.55 0.13
C GLY A 71 -8.26 31.14 -1.04
N TRP A 72 -7.80 32.13 -1.81
CA TRP A 72 -6.83 31.91 -2.89
C TRP A 72 -5.49 31.41 -2.37
N ALA A 73 -4.96 32.01 -1.31
CA ALA A 73 -3.71 31.59 -0.70
C ALA A 73 -3.78 30.14 -0.20
N LEU A 74 -4.83 29.77 0.52
CA LEU A 74 -5.05 28.38 1.00
C LEU A 74 -5.16 27.38 -0.15
N ASN A 75 -5.87 27.72 -1.21
CA ASN A 75 -5.98 26.85 -2.38
C ASN A 75 -4.64 26.67 -3.09
N SER A 76 -3.85 27.75 -3.24
CA SER A 76 -2.52 27.69 -3.84
C SER A 76 -1.56 26.83 -3.02
N LEU A 77 -1.58 26.97 -1.69
CA LEU A 77 -0.78 26.15 -0.78
C LEU A 77 -1.19 24.69 -0.83
N LEU A 78 -2.48 24.41 -0.91
CA LEU A 78 -2.99 23.04 -1.04
C LEU A 78 -2.56 22.38 -2.35
N LEU A 79 -2.64 23.11 -3.47
CA LEU A 79 -2.16 22.62 -4.76
C LEU A 79 -0.63 22.38 -4.75
N LEU A 80 0.13 23.28 -4.14
CA LEU A 80 1.57 23.10 -3.99
C LEU A 80 1.91 21.88 -3.14
N ALA A 81 1.26 21.71 -1.98
CA ALA A 81 1.45 20.55 -1.13
C ALA A 81 1.09 19.26 -1.85
N GLY A 82 -0.01 19.23 -2.60
CA GLY A 82 -0.40 18.11 -3.44
C GLY A 82 0.62 17.78 -4.54
N ALA A 83 1.12 18.79 -5.23
CA ALA A 83 2.14 18.63 -6.27
C ALA A 83 3.47 18.09 -5.70
N VAL A 84 3.92 18.63 -4.56
CA VAL A 84 5.12 18.12 -3.87
C VAL A 84 4.91 16.69 -3.40
N SER A 85 3.72 16.36 -2.85
CA SER A 85 3.40 15.01 -2.41
C SER A 85 3.40 14.01 -3.58
N ALA A 86 2.81 14.38 -4.72
CA ALA A 86 2.82 13.54 -5.92
C ALA A 86 4.24 13.31 -6.46
N LEU A 87 5.06 14.38 -6.55
CA LEU A 87 6.44 14.25 -6.97
C LEU A 87 7.26 13.39 -6.02
N ALA A 88 7.10 13.60 -4.72
CA ALA A 88 7.79 12.83 -3.70
C ALA A 88 7.39 11.35 -3.75
N TRP A 89 6.11 11.05 -3.96
CA TRP A 89 5.61 9.69 -4.14
C TRP A 89 6.25 9.00 -5.35
N LEU A 90 6.43 9.70 -6.48
CA LEU A 90 7.08 9.16 -7.68
C LEU A 90 8.60 8.95 -7.50
N CYS A 91 9.23 9.67 -6.56
CA CYS A 91 10.68 9.66 -6.39
C CYS A 91 11.15 8.79 -5.20
N GLN A 92 10.28 8.52 -4.21
CA GLN A 92 10.68 7.87 -2.96
C GLN A 92 11.15 6.42 -3.13
N ASP A 93 10.63 5.70 -4.13
CA ASP A 93 10.92 4.28 -4.36
C ASP A 93 11.85 4.05 -5.57
N ARG A 94 12.61 5.09 -5.98
CA ARG A 94 13.64 4.95 -7.01
C ARG A 94 14.80 4.15 -6.48
N LEU A 95 15.29 3.21 -7.30
CA LEU A 95 16.50 2.46 -6.96
C LEU A 95 17.70 3.41 -6.95
N PRO A 96 18.65 3.25 -6.00
CA PRO A 96 19.89 4.02 -5.94
C PRO A 96 20.77 3.74 -7.17
N ALA A 97 21.57 4.70 -7.58
CA ALA A 97 22.58 4.47 -8.62
C ALA A 97 23.74 3.63 -8.07
N PRO A 98 24.53 2.89 -8.92
CA PRO A 98 25.62 2.03 -8.47
C PRO A 98 26.62 2.72 -7.53
N LYS A 99 26.95 3.99 -7.81
CA LYS A 99 27.86 4.81 -6.96
C LYS A 99 27.30 5.11 -5.55
N GLU A 100 26.04 4.88 -5.34
CA GLU A 100 25.35 5.09 -4.05
C GLU A 100 25.24 3.80 -3.26
N LEU A 101 25.54 2.64 -3.89
CA LEU A 101 25.54 1.35 -3.23
C LEU A 101 26.79 1.19 -2.36
N LEU A 102 26.61 0.51 -1.23
CA LEU A 102 27.69 0.14 -0.35
C LEU A 102 28.51 -1.00 -0.96
N PRO A 103 29.84 -1.03 -0.73
CA PRO A 103 30.69 -2.09 -1.27
C PRO A 103 30.32 -3.49 -0.80
N ASP A 104 29.75 -3.60 0.41
CA ASP A 104 29.37 -4.88 1.01
C ASP A 104 28.32 -5.64 0.18
N LEU A 105 27.53 -4.92 -0.62
CA LEU A 105 26.50 -5.52 -1.47
C LEU A 105 27.10 -6.32 -2.65
N ALA A 106 28.41 -6.19 -2.91
CA ALA A 106 29.11 -6.96 -3.94
C ALA A 106 29.35 -8.42 -3.54
N GLN A 107 29.22 -8.76 -2.26
CA GLN A 107 29.44 -10.12 -1.78
C GLN A 107 28.20 -11.00 -1.94
N ALA A 108 28.44 -12.28 -2.21
CA ALA A 108 27.37 -13.26 -2.22
C ALA A 108 26.86 -13.52 -0.78
N PRO A 109 25.60 -13.90 -0.60
CA PRO A 109 25.11 -14.31 0.70
C PRO A 109 25.93 -15.46 1.28
N VAL A 110 26.21 -15.39 2.57
CA VAL A 110 26.88 -16.46 3.32
C VAL A 110 25.82 -17.44 3.80
N GLN A 111 26.05 -18.71 3.51
CA GLN A 111 25.14 -19.78 3.91
C GLN A 111 25.97 -20.95 4.47
N THR A 112 25.79 -21.23 5.76
CA THR A 112 26.50 -22.31 6.44
C THR A 112 25.51 -23.36 6.91
N PRO A 113 25.60 -24.61 6.42
CA PRO A 113 24.70 -25.68 6.87
C PRO A 113 24.67 -25.79 8.39
N LEU A 114 23.48 -25.81 8.96
CA LEU A 114 23.27 -25.92 10.40
C LEU A 114 22.28 -27.05 10.70
N GLN A 115 22.69 -27.97 11.56
CA GLN A 115 21.79 -28.99 12.12
C GLN A 115 21.45 -28.60 13.57
N ALA A 116 20.25 -28.12 13.78
CA ALA A 116 19.71 -27.79 15.11
C ALA A 116 18.40 -28.57 15.35
N PRO A 117 18.09 -28.88 16.60
CA PRO A 117 16.77 -29.44 16.92
C PRO A 117 15.67 -28.52 16.43
N PRO A 118 14.53 -29.06 15.96
CA PRO A 118 13.35 -28.25 15.69
C PRO A 118 12.93 -27.48 16.94
N PHE A 119 12.41 -26.28 16.74
CA PHE A 119 11.87 -25.46 17.80
C PHE A 119 10.43 -25.06 17.48
N GLU A 120 9.72 -24.63 18.49
CA GLU A 120 8.31 -24.25 18.40
C GLU A 120 8.11 -22.87 18.97
N PHE A 121 7.17 -22.12 18.39
CA PHE A 121 6.69 -20.88 18.95
C PHE A 121 5.24 -20.63 18.53
N SER A 122 4.54 -19.81 19.33
CA SER A 122 3.19 -19.37 19.01
C SER A 122 3.21 -17.95 18.46
N TYR A 123 2.46 -17.75 17.40
CA TYR A 123 2.20 -16.41 16.88
C TYR A 123 0.69 -16.25 16.69
N ARG A 124 0.12 -15.28 17.40
CA ARG A 124 -1.35 -15.10 17.50
C ARG A 124 -2.05 -16.41 17.93
N SER A 125 -2.97 -16.92 17.12
CA SER A 125 -3.75 -18.12 17.41
C SER A 125 -3.14 -19.41 16.86
N HIS A 126 -1.91 -19.37 16.31
CA HIS A 126 -1.26 -20.47 15.63
C HIS A 126 0.01 -20.92 16.34
N ASP A 127 0.26 -22.23 16.33
CA ASP A 127 1.48 -22.85 16.84
C ASP A 127 2.31 -23.36 15.66
N TYR A 128 3.52 -22.86 15.57
CA TYR A 128 4.45 -23.18 14.49
C TYR A 128 5.57 -24.07 14.97
N GLU A 129 5.90 -25.08 14.15
CA GLU A 129 7.10 -25.88 14.28
C GLU A 129 8.08 -25.48 13.20
N VAL A 130 9.34 -25.27 13.57
CA VAL A 130 10.39 -24.76 12.69
C VAL A 130 11.58 -25.69 12.67
N LYS A 131 12.09 -26.02 11.47
CA LYS A 131 13.33 -26.76 11.23
C LYS A 131 14.36 -25.83 10.62
N THR A 132 15.55 -25.79 11.20
CA THR A 132 16.66 -25.01 10.68
C THR A 132 17.50 -25.84 9.70
N PHE A 133 17.90 -25.23 8.57
CA PHE A 133 18.73 -25.87 7.55
C PHE A 133 20.13 -25.26 7.44
N ALA A 134 20.22 -23.93 7.60
CA ALA A 134 21.49 -23.22 7.48
C ALA A 134 21.42 -21.88 8.23
N ASP A 135 22.56 -21.40 8.73
CA ASP A 135 22.75 -19.98 9.00
C ASP A 135 22.80 -19.22 7.68
N TYR A 136 22.25 -18.01 7.70
CA TYR A 136 22.10 -17.19 6.52
C TYR A 136 22.40 -15.72 6.80
N GLU A 137 23.28 -15.14 5.98
CA GLU A 137 23.66 -13.74 6.08
C GLU A 137 23.72 -13.12 4.68
N LEU A 138 23.02 -11.99 4.49
CA LEU A 138 22.82 -11.36 3.19
C LEU A 138 23.02 -9.85 3.31
N TRP A 139 23.86 -9.30 2.42
CA TRP A 139 23.94 -7.87 2.12
C TRP A 139 23.33 -7.61 0.75
N GLY A 140 22.41 -6.67 0.63
CA GLY A 140 21.82 -6.40 -0.68
C GLY A 140 20.95 -5.17 -0.71
N VAL A 141 20.49 -4.83 -1.91
CA VAL A 141 19.51 -3.77 -2.16
C VAL A 141 18.13 -4.37 -2.43
N ILE A 142 17.12 -3.88 -1.72
CA ILE A 142 15.73 -4.30 -1.95
C ILE A 142 15.23 -3.69 -3.27
N VAL A 143 14.94 -4.53 -4.26
CA VAL A 143 14.49 -4.08 -5.59
C VAL A 143 12.98 -4.11 -5.75
N SER A 144 12.29 -4.96 -4.99
CA SER A 144 10.82 -4.95 -4.82
C SER A 144 10.45 -5.64 -3.51
N HIS A 145 9.21 -5.49 -3.06
CA HIS A 145 8.71 -6.17 -1.87
C HIS A 145 7.18 -6.34 -1.96
N ASN A 146 6.65 -7.31 -1.24
CA ASN A 146 5.23 -7.47 -0.97
C ASN A 146 4.96 -7.29 0.54
N ASN A 147 4.02 -6.42 0.87
CA ASN A 147 3.51 -6.29 2.23
C ASN A 147 2.34 -7.26 2.40
N ILE A 148 2.51 -8.27 3.22
CA ILE A 148 1.51 -9.31 3.45
C ILE A 148 0.21 -8.75 4.04
N SER A 149 0.30 -7.69 4.85
CA SER A 149 -0.88 -6.96 5.35
C SER A 149 -1.45 -5.93 4.37
N GLY A 150 -0.96 -5.89 3.13
CA GLY A 150 -1.39 -4.93 2.11
C GLY A 150 -2.75 -5.29 1.51
N VAL A 151 -3.52 -4.28 1.10
CA VAL A 151 -4.84 -4.45 0.45
C VAL A 151 -4.78 -5.30 -0.83
N GLY A 152 -3.60 -5.45 -1.43
CA GLY A 152 -3.38 -6.23 -2.65
C GLY A 152 -3.04 -7.70 -2.40
N ASP A 153 -2.80 -8.11 -1.17
CA ASP A 153 -2.51 -9.50 -0.83
C ASP A 153 -3.79 -10.21 -0.36
N ILE A 154 -4.35 -11.03 -1.23
CA ILE A 154 -5.58 -11.79 -0.97
C ILE A 154 -5.32 -13.20 -0.41
N TYR A 155 -4.04 -13.60 -0.27
CA TYR A 155 -3.63 -14.94 0.14
C TYR A 155 -3.20 -15.02 1.60
N HIS A 156 -2.78 -13.89 2.17
CA HIS A 156 -2.40 -13.80 3.58
C HIS A 156 -3.50 -13.07 4.36
N ASP A 157 -3.68 -13.48 5.58
CA ASP A 157 -4.56 -12.82 6.53
C ASP A 157 -3.76 -12.14 7.66
N ALA A 158 -4.48 -11.53 8.58
CA ALA A 158 -3.87 -10.87 9.71
C ALA A 158 -3.13 -11.84 10.65
N ASP A 159 -3.42 -13.15 10.59
CA ASP A 159 -2.82 -14.17 11.45
C ASP A 159 -1.65 -14.91 10.78
N SER A 160 -1.31 -14.52 9.54
CA SER A 160 -0.18 -15.10 8.83
C SER A 160 1.15 -14.84 9.54
N LEU A 161 2.00 -15.88 9.58
CA LEU A 161 3.35 -15.80 10.15
C LEU A 161 4.28 -14.90 9.31
N ASP A 162 4.13 -14.98 7.99
CA ASP A 162 4.92 -14.17 7.07
C ASP A 162 4.75 -12.69 7.38
N THR A 163 5.83 -11.94 7.42
CA THR A 163 5.79 -10.51 7.73
C THR A 163 5.87 -9.69 6.46
N LYS A 164 6.83 -10.01 5.61
CA LYS A 164 7.07 -9.34 4.33
C LYS A 164 7.94 -10.22 3.44
N ASP A 165 7.65 -10.19 2.14
CA ASP A 165 8.53 -10.73 1.13
C ASP A 165 9.39 -9.61 0.57
N ILE A 166 10.70 -9.81 0.52
CA ILE A 166 11.63 -8.86 -0.08
C ILE A 166 12.42 -9.52 -1.21
N CYS A 167 12.44 -8.86 -2.36
CA CYS A 167 13.31 -9.22 -3.48
C CYS A 167 14.62 -8.44 -3.32
N VAL A 168 15.73 -9.14 -3.17
CA VAL A 168 17.03 -8.56 -2.86
C VAL A 168 18.03 -8.88 -3.95
N LEU A 169 18.80 -7.88 -4.34
CA LEU A 169 19.84 -7.94 -5.36
C LEU A 169 21.21 -7.72 -4.74
N TRP A 170 22.22 -8.48 -5.17
CA TRP A 170 23.61 -8.37 -4.72
C TRP A 170 24.60 -8.68 -5.84
N GLY A 171 25.89 -8.78 -5.51
CA GLY A 171 26.93 -9.29 -6.39
C GLY A 171 27.23 -8.41 -7.60
N GLY A 172 27.56 -9.04 -8.73
CA GLY A 172 27.85 -8.37 -9.99
C GLY A 172 26.71 -7.53 -10.55
N ASN A 173 25.46 -7.88 -10.21
CA ASN A 173 24.30 -7.08 -10.58
C ASN A 173 24.34 -5.67 -9.97
N THR A 174 24.99 -5.48 -8.83
CA THR A 174 25.10 -4.16 -8.17
C THR A 174 26.28 -3.32 -8.67
N ALA A 175 27.22 -3.92 -9.39
CA ALA A 175 28.42 -3.25 -9.87
C ALA A 175 28.18 -2.33 -11.08
N ARG A 176 27.05 -2.49 -11.77
CA ARG A 176 26.71 -1.81 -13.02
C ARG A 176 25.30 -1.22 -12.92
N ASP A 177 24.99 -0.28 -13.80
CA ASP A 177 23.69 0.37 -13.87
C ASP A 177 22.62 -0.46 -14.62
N ASP A 178 22.97 -1.62 -15.14
CA ASP A 178 22.08 -2.53 -15.86
C ASP A 178 20.81 -2.86 -15.06
N TYR A 179 20.90 -3.05 -13.72
CA TYR A 179 19.74 -3.36 -12.89
C TYR A 179 18.72 -2.22 -12.82
N LEU A 180 19.09 -0.98 -13.12
CA LEU A 180 18.15 0.15 -13.20
C LEU A 180 17.22 0.05 -14.42
N ARG A 181 17.58 -0.80 -15.39
CA ARG A 181 16.80 -1.09 -16.60
C ARG A 181 15.95 -2.37 -16.45
N VAL A 182 16.10 -3.08 -15.33
CA VAL A 182 15.28 -4.24 -14.98
C VAL A 182 14.00 -3.76 -14.29
N SER A 183 12.86 -4.27 -14.75
CA SER A 183 11.58 -4.07 -14.07
C SER A 183 11.43 -5.12 -12.98
N PHE A 184 11.37 -4.71 -11.73
CA PHE A 184 11.16 -5.60 -10.59
C PHE A 184 9.77 -5.37 -10.01
N SER A 185 9.08 -6.47 -9.69
CA SER A 185 7.81 -6.45 -8.97
C SER A 185 7.70 -7.67 -8.05
N SER A 186 6.86 -7.58 -7.04
CA SER A 186 6.56 -8.69 -6.13
C SER A 186 5.07 -8.95 -6.09
N GLY A 187 4.70 -10.22 -6.12
CA GLY A 187 3.36 -10.72 -5.81
C GLY A 187 3.34 -11.34 -4.42
N ALA A 188 2.24 -11.99 -4.07
CA ALA A 188 2.02 -12.58 -2.74
C ALA A 188 3.10 -13.61 -2.32
N TRP A 189 3.75 -14.26 -3.31
CA TRP A 189 4.69 -15.37 -3.04
C TRP A 189 5.92 -15.29 -3.93
N THR A 190 6.07 -14.25 -4.75
CA THR A 190 6.97 -14.30 -5.89
C THR A 190 7.61 -12.94 -6.15
N CYS A 191 8.88 -12.97 -6.47
CA CYS A 191 9.61 -11.87 -7.09
C CYS A 191 9.65 -12.07 -8.61
N TYR A 192 9.24 -11.06 -9.35
CA TYR A 192 9.28 -11.02 -10.82
C TYR A 192 10.32 -10.02 -11.27
N TYR A 193 11.03 -10.36 -12.35
CA TYR A 193 11.92 -9.43 -13.01
C TYR A 193 11.89 -9.62 -14.54
N GLU A 194 11.91 -8.49 -15.24
CA GLU A 194 11.92 -8.45 -16.70
C GLU A 194 12.97 -7.44 -17.16
N TYR A 195 13.72 -7.77 -18.19
CA TYR A 195 14.72 -6.86 -18.75
C TYR A 195 14.79 -6.94 -20.27
N PRO A 196 15.08 -5.81 -20.95
CA PRO A 196 15.20 -5.76 -22.40
C PRO A 196 16.52 -6.41 -22.86
N ALA A 197 16.58 -6.73 -24.15
CA ALA A 197 17.81 -7.21 -24.78
C ALA A 197 18.97 -6.24 -24.56
N GLY A 198 20.18 -6.76 -24.32
CA GLY A 198 21.40 -6.01 -24.10
C GLY A 198 21.58 -5.51 -22.65
N VAL A 199 20.73 -5.93 -21.72
CA VAL A 199 20.94 -5.80 -20.28
C VAL A 199 21.69 -7.04 -19.78
N THR A 200 22.78 -6.82 -19.04
CA THR A 200 23.50 -7.89 -18.35
C THR A 200 22.88 -8.08 -16.97
N PHE A 201 22.26 -9.25 -16.74
CA PHE A 201 21.61 -9.59 -15.49
C PHE A 201 21.89 -11.04 -15.12
N ASN A 202 22.37 -11.25 -13.89
CA ASN A 202 22.62 -12.58 -13.34
C ASN A 202 21.47 -13.00 -12.42
N ALA A 203 20.67 -13.95 -12.86
CA ALA A 203 19.53 -14.47 -12.12
C ALA A 203 19.93 -15.16 -10.79
N SER A 204 21.19 -15.60 -10.65
CA SER A 204 21.68 -16.20 -9.39
C SER A 204 22.10 -15.17 -8.34
N GLU A 205 22.02 -13.88 -8.66
CA GLU A 205 22.34 -12.75 -7.77
C GLU A 205 21.13 -11.92 -7.40
N VAL A 206 19.97 -12.57 -7.37
CA VAL A 206 18.69 -12.03 -6.88
C VAL A 206 17.92 -13.15 -6.18
N SER A 207 17.28 -12.84 -5.06
CA SER A 207 16.40 -13.80 -4.37
C SER A 207 15.12 -13.14 -3.83
N ASN A 208 14.09 -13.96 -3.71
CA ASN A 208 12.89 -13.62 -2.97
C ASN A 208 12.96 -14.23 -1.56
N ASN A 209 13.02 -13.38 -0.55
CA ASN A 209 13.15 -13.79 0.84
C ASN A 209 11.82 -13.58 1.56
N HIS A 210 11.20 -14.69 2.01
CA HIS A 210 10.04 -14.68 2.90
C HIS A 210 10.53 -14.51 4.33
N LEU A 211 10.25 -13.36 4.92
CA LEU A 211 10.76 -13.01 6.25
C LEU A 211 9.76 -13.38 7.33
N ILE A 212 10.18 -14.24 8.24
CA ILE A 212 9.41 -14.64 9.42
C ILE A 212 10.23 -14.38 10.70
N THR A 213 9.57 -14.11 11.80
CA THR A 213 10.21 -13.92 13.11
C THR A 213 9.19 -14.03 14.23
N ASP A 214 9.61 -14.44 15.40
CA ASP A 214 8.84 -14.41 16.66
C ASP A 214 8.97 -13.08 17.41
N SER A 215 9.98 -12.27 17.04
CA SER A 215 10.26 -11.00 17.70
C SER A 215 9.37 -9.86 17.17
N PRO A 216 8.54 -9.22 18.01
CA PRO A 216 7.74 -8.06 17.58
C PRO A 216 8.60 -6.83 17.21
N VAL A 217 9.83 -6.75 17.74
CA VAL A 217 10.76 -5.67 17.41
C VAL A 217 11.30 -5.84 16.00
N ILE A 218 11.77 -7.05 15.66
CA ILE A 218 12.27 -7.37 14.32
C ILE A 218 11.14 -7.28 13.30
N ARG A 219 9.93 -7.75 13.64
CA ARG A 219 8.74 -7.62 12.77
C ARG A 219 8.49 -6.16 12.39
N LYS A 220 8.57 -5.24 13.35
CA LYS A 220 8.42 -3.81 13.07
C LYS A 220 9.54 -3.25 12.18
N GLN A 221 10.77 -3.74 12.32
CA GLN A 221 11.88 -3.37 11.43
C GLN A 221 11.62 -3.87 10.01
N ILE A 222 11.20 -5.13 9.86
CA ILE A 222 10.82 -5.74 8.57
C ILE A 222 9.69 -4.94 7.90
N ASP A 223 8.65 -4.56 8.64
CA ASP A 223 7.53 -3.75 8.13
C ASP A 223 8.01 -2.39 7.57
N GLY A 224 9.05 -1.83 8.19
CA GLY A 224 9.66 -0.56 7.79
C GLY A 224 10.47 -0.60 6.50
N LEU A 225 10.87 -1.77 6.02
CA LEU A 225 11.69 -1.93 4.82
C LEU A 225 11.00 -1.42 3.56
N ARG A 226 11.77 -0.78 2.68
CA ARG A 226 11.29 -0.17 1.45
C ARG A 226 12.17 -0.51 0.26
N ARG A 227 11.60 -0.40 -0.93
CA ARG A 227 12.36 -0.50 -2.18
C ARG A 227 13.52 0.51 -2.19
N GLY A 228 14.69 0.03 -2.59
CA GLY A 228 15.94 0.79 -2.66
C GLY A 228 16.73 0.82 -1.35
N ASP A 229 16.19 0.37 -0.22
CA ASP A 229 16.96 0.25 1.02
C ASP A 229 18.08 -0.78 0.83
N GLN A 230 19.26 -0.44 1.32
CA GLN A 230 20.40 -1.33 1.39
C GLN A 230 20.43 -1.96 2.77
N VAL A 231 20.35 -3.28 2.81
CA VAL A 231 20.09 -4.01 4.05
C VAL A 231 21.19 -5.04 4.33
N HIS A 232 21.36 -5.31 5.61
CA HIS A 232 22.06 -6.46 6.13
C HIS A 232 21.06 -7.31 6.92
N LEU A 233 20.89 -8.54 6.49
CA LEU A 233 19.97 -9.51 7.06
C LEU A 233 20.76 -10.66 7.64
N ARG A 234 20.49 -11.02 8.88
CA ARG A 234 21.02 -12.23 9.54
C ARG A 234 19.88 -13.08 10.05
N GLY A 235 19.99 -14.37 9.86
CA GLY A 235 18.98 -15.30 10.30
C GLY A 235 19.32 -16.74 9.90
N ARG A 236 18.28 -17.53 9.77
CA ARG A 236 18.40 -18.95 9.43
C ARG A 236 17.46 -19.29 8.28
N LEU A 237 17.95 -20.06 7.32
CA LEU A 237 17.09 -20.71 6.33
C LEU A 237 16.33 -21.83 7.03
N VAL A 238 15.01 -21.79 6.92
CA VAL A 238 14.16 -22.70 7.70
C VAL A 238 13.05 -23.34 6.84
N GLY A 239 12.53 -24.44 7.36
CA GLY A 239 11.21 -24.90 7.00
C GLY A 239 10.28 -24.72 8.19
N TYR A 240 9.02 -24.34 7.95
CA TYR A 240 8.02 -24.25 9.00
C TYR A 240 6.72 -24.92 8.61
N ARG A 241 5.95 -25.31 9.63
CA ARG A 241 4.57 -25.74 9.47
C ARG A 241 3.70 -25.15 10.57
N ASP A 242 2.48 -24.85 10.21
CA ASP A 242 1.42 -24.55 11.15
C ASP A 242 0.76 -25.83 11.59
N ARG A 243 0.69 -26.10 12.90
CA ARG A 243 0.09 -27.32 13.45
C ARG A 243 -1.40 -27.42 13.21
N LEU A 244 -2.11 -26.31 13.05
CA LEU A 244 -3.53 -26.27 12.72
C LEU A 244 -3.80 -26.71 11.27
N TRP A 245 -2.83 -26.57 10.37
CA TRP A 245 -2.97 -26.83 8.93
C TRP A 245 -2.40 -28.20 8.51
N GLY A 246 -2.16 -29.09 9.46
CA GLY A 246 -1.71 -30.46 9.20
C GLY A 246 -0.21 -30.59 8.98
N ASN A 247 0.21 -31.46 8.04
CA ASN A 247 1.62 -31.85 7.87
C ASN A 247 2.33 -31.09 6.73
N PHE A 248 1.76 -30.04 6.21
CA PHE A 248 2.40 -29.27 5.14
C PHE A 248 3.57 -28.45 5.68
N TRP A 249 4.76 -28.69 5.14
CA TRP A 249 5.98 -27.93 5.42
C TRP A 249 6.26 -26.95 4.30
N ARG A 250 6.40 -25.70 4.63
CA ARG A 250 6.97 -24.71 3.73
C ARG A 250 8.47 -24.64 4.00
N ASN A 251 9.27 -25.12 3.06
CA ASN A 251 10.72 -25.19 3.18
C ASN A 251 11.38 -24.08 2.38
N SER A 252 12.51 -23.55 2.91
CA SER A 252 13.41 -22.67 2.19
C SER A 252 14.09 -23.41 1.04
N SER A 253 14.34 -22.70 -0.07
CA SER A 253 15.42 -23.09 -0.97
C SER A 253 16.76 -23.03 -0.26
N LEU A 254 17.67 -23.90 -0.67
CA LEU A 254 19.07 -23.97 -0.19
C LEU A 254 20.08 -23.77 -1.32
N THR A 255 19.61 -23.43 -2.52
CA THR A 255 20.43 -23.19 -3.71
C THR A 255 19.98 -21.90 -4.40
N ARG A 256 20.85 -21.27 -5.16
CA ARG A 256 20.56 -20.06 -5.95
C ARG A 256 20.48 -20.31 -7.45
N ALA A 257 20.58 -21.58 -7.84
CA ALA A 257 20.49 -21.99 -9.24
C ALA A 257 19.08 -22.45 -9.62
N ASP A 258 18.18 -22.54 -8.66
CA ASP A 258 16.78 -22.92 -8.87
C ASP A 258 15.92 -21.75 -9.34
N SER A 259 14.81 -22.09 -9.93
CA SER A 259 13.80 -21.14 -10.40
C SER A 259 12.41 -21.78 -10.34
N GLY A 260 11.39 -20.96 -10.29
CA GLY A 260 10.01 -21.46 -10.23
C GLY A 260 9.57 -21.80 -8.80
N ASN A 261 8.71 -22.81 -8.69
CA ASN A 261 8.11 -23.18 -7.42
C ASN A 261 9.16 -23.76 -6.44
N GLY A 262 9.29 -23.15 -5.26
CA GLY A 262 10.25 -23.59 -4.24
C GLY A 262 11.61 -22.89 -4.28
N ALA A 263 11.84 -21.98 -5.20
CA ALA A 263 13.11 -21.25 -5.36
C ALA A 263 13.27 -20.04 -4.42
N CYS A 264 12.36 -19.86 -3.46
CA CYS A 264 12.44 -18.73 -2.52
C CYS A 264 13.10 -19.15 -1.21
N GLU A 265 13.83 -18.24 -0.61
CA GLU A 265 14.35 -18.39 0.73
C GLU A 265 13.26 -18.12 1.77
N VAL A 266 13.11 -19.00 2.75
CA VAL A 266 12.31 -18.75 3.96
C VAL A 266 13.28 -18.47 5.09
N VAL A 267 13.30 -17.22 5.53
CA VAL A 267 14.30 -16.76 6.50
C VAL A 267 13.63 -16.47 7.84
N PHE A 268 14.01 -17.23 8.85
CA PHE A 268 13.74 -16.85 10.25
C PHE A 268 14.76 -15.78 10.65
N VAL A 269 14.26 -14.55 10.77
CA VAL A 269 15.09 -13.37 10.95
C VAL A 269 15.47 -13.19 12.41
N ASP A 270 16.76 -13.23 12.68
CA ASP A 270 17.35 -12.97 14.00
C ASP A 270 17.77 -11.49 14.14
N ASP A 271 18.16 -10.85 13.02
CA ASP A 271 18.49 -9.43 12.98
C ASP A 271 18.35 -8.86 11.56
N ILE A 272 17.94 -7.61 11.44
CA ILE A 272 17.89 -6.89 10.17
C ILE A 272 18.19 -5.41 10.37
N GLU A 273 19.15 -4.92 9.61
CA GLU A 273 19.58 -3.53 9.64
C GLU A 273 19.43 -2.87 8.27
N VAL A 274 18.90 -1.64 8.26
CA VAL A 274 18.95 -0.77 7.08
C VAL A 274 20.25 0.00 7.12
N LEU A 275 21.28 -0.50 6.41
CA LEU A 275 22.61 0.11 6.32
C LEU A 275 22.55 1.50 5.68
N LYS A 276 21.70 1.64 4.67
CA LYS A 276 21.47 2.91 3.99
C LYS A 276 20.06 2.99 3.44
N PRO A 277 19.24 3.90 3.98
CA PRO A 277 17.88 4.10 3.50
C PRO A 277 17.87 4.76 2.11
N ALA A 278 17.01 4.30 1.23
CA ALA A 278 16.84 4.93 -0.08
C ALA A 278 16.02 6.22 0.03
N ASN A 279 16.47 7.22 -0.71
CA ASN A 279 15.71 8.47 -0.94
C ASN A 279 15.08 9.11 0.33
N PRO A 280 15.81 9.24 1.45
CA PRO A 280 15.23 9.69 2.73
C PRO A 280 14.59 11.08 2.62
N GLN A 281 15.16 11.97 1.79
CA GLN A 281 14.61 13.30 1.53
C GLN A 281 13.23 13.25 0.85
N TRP A 282 13.03 12.35 -0.11
CA TRP A 282 11.75 12.21 -0.80
C TRP A 282 10.69 11.57 0.10
N ARG A 283 11.07 10.59 0.92
CA ARG A 283 10.19 10.00 1.94
C ARG A 283 9.77 11.04 2.99
N ALA A 284 10.71 11.89 3.43
CA ALA A 284 10.40 12.99 4.33
C ALA A 284 9.48 14.02 3.67
N ALA A 285 9.78 14.43 2.43
CA ALA A 285 8.95 15.35 1.65
C ALA A 285 7.52 14.83 1.48
N PHE A 286 7.34 13.54 1.14
CA PHE A 286 6.03 12.92 1.02
C PHE A 286 5.22 12.99 2.32
N ARG A 287 5.84 12.64 3.46
CA ARG A 287 5.17 12.69 4.76
C ARG A 287 4.79 14.11 5.16
N ILE A 288 5.74 15.06 5.02
CA ILE A 288 5.53 16.45 5.43
C ILE A 288 4.45 17.10 4.56
N SER A 289 4.55 16.96 3.21
CA SER A 289 3.57 17.55 2.30
C SER A 289 2.18 16.90 2.43
N GLY A 290 2.11 15.61 2.70
CA GLY A 290 0.85 14.90 2.97
C GLY A 290 0.15 15.42 4.22
N TRP A 291 0.88 15.57 5.34
CA TRP A 291 0.32 16.16 6.56
C TRP A 291 -0.05 17.63 6.38
N ALA A 292 0.76 18.40 5.63
CA ALA A 292 0.45 19.80 5.32
C ALA A 292 -0.84 19.91 4.49
N ALA A 293 -1.01 19.06 3.47
CA ALA A 293 -2.22 19.02 2.66
C ALA A 293 -3.46 18.66 3.50
N LEU A 294 -3.35 17.67 4.38
CA LEU A 294 -4.43 17.29 5.29
C LEU A 294 -4.81 18.44 6.23
N ALA A 295 -3.83 19.10 6.84
CA ALA A 295 -4.07 20.25 7.72
C ALA A 295 -4.77 21.41 6.97
N LEU A 296 -4.31 21.72 5.75
CA LEU A 296 -4.93 22.75 4.90
C LEU A 296 -6.37 22.39 4.51
N LEU A 297 -6.66 21.11 4.23
CA LEU A 297 -8.02 20.63 3.95
C LEU A 297 -8.92 20.80 5.18
N ILE A 298 -8.44 20.45 6.38
CA ILE A 298 -9.19 20.64 7.62
C ILE A 298 -9.50 22.13 7.85
N VAL A 299 -8.49 23.01 7.72
CA VAL A 299 -8.71 24.45 7.85
C VAL A 299 -9.73 24.95 6.84
N ARG A 300 -9.65 24.50 5.60
CA ARG A 300 -10.61 24.88 4.55
C ARG A 300 -12.02 24.42 4.86
N ALA A 301 -12.16 23.19 5.36
CA ALA A 301 -13.46 22.66 5.79
C ALA A 301 -14.05 23.45 6.95
N LEU A 302 -13.25 23.80 7.96
CA LEU A 302 -13.69 24.60 9.10
C LEU A 302 -14.13 26.01 8.67
N LEU A 303 -13.38 26.66 7.76
CA LEU A 303 -13.76 27.96 7.22
C LEU A 303 -15.06 27.88 6.42
N PHE A 304 -15.24 26.84 5.63
CA PHE A 304 -16.49 26.61 4.90
C PHE A 304 -17.68 26.41 5.85
N LEU A 305 -17.54 25.59 6.88
CA LEU A 305 -18.56 25.41 7.90
C LEU A 305 -18.86 26.73 8.64
N ALA A 306 -17.85 27.49 9.02
CA ALA A 306 -18.04 28.80 9.65
C ALA A 306 -18.82 29.79 8.77
N GLU A 307 -18.61 29.73 7.44
CA GLU A 307 -19.38 30.54 6.49
C GLU A 307 -20.85 30.08 6.40
N MET A 308 -21.09 28.76 6.41
CA MET A 308 -22.46 28.20 6.39
C MET A 308 -23.28 28.58 7.62
N PHE A 309 -22.65 28.62 8.80
CA PHE A 309 -23.34 28.90 10.07
C PHE A 309 -23.27 30.37 10.50
N ARG A 310 -22.80 31.29 9.63
CA ARG A 310 -22.88 32.73 9.92
C ARG A 310 -24.32 33.16 10.07
N PRO A 311 -24.72 33.78 11.20
CA PRO A 311 -26.06 34.29 11.36
C PRO A 311 -26.34 35.39 10.31
N VAL A 312 -27.48 35.30 9.66
CA VAL A 312 -27.95 36.37 8.77
C VAL A 312 -28.13 37.64 9.62
N ASP A 313 -27.41 38.71 9.29
CA ASP A 313 -27.47 39.96 10.04
C ASP A 313 -28.91 40.53 9.92
N GLU A 314 -29.73 40.41 10.99
CA GLU A 314 -31.08 40.92 11.08
C GLU A 314 -31.19 42.42 10.83
N ARG A 315 -30.08 43.15 10.93
CA ARG A 315 -30.04 44.61 10.67
C ARG A 315 -30.34 44.95 9.20
N LEU A 316 -30.10 44.00 8.27
CA LEU A 316 -30.45 44.19 6.85
C LEU A 316 -31.87 43.86 6.52
N SER A 317 -32.66 43.33 7.43
CA SER A 317 -34.04 42.94 7.24
C SER A 317 -35.06 44.00 7.73
N ARG A 318 -34.59 45.11 8.37
CA ARG A 318 -35.51 46.18 8.81
C ARG A 318 -35.97 46.99 7.60
N PRO A 319 -37.28 47.01 7.34
CA PRO A 319 -37.81 47.80 6.23
C PRO A 319 -37.62 49.29 6.49
N ALA A 320 -37.15 50.03 5.48
CA ALA A 320 -36.82 51.47 5.56
C ALA A 320 -37.97 52.38 6.02
N TRP A 321 -39.23 51.88 6.11
CA TRP A 321 -40.37 52.67 6.52
C TRP A 321 -40.54 52.85 8.04
N LYS A 322 -39.74 52.12 8.87
CA LYS A 322 -39.82 52.28 10.34
C LYS A 322 -39.03 53.49 10.89
N ASN A 323 -38.40 54.27 10.03
CA ASN A 323 -37.58 55.45 10.40
C ASN A 323 -38.24 56.77 9.97
N LYS A 324 -39.61 56.87 9.95
CA LYS A 324 -40.31 58.11 9.84
C LYS A 324 -41.12 58.36 11.11
#